data_89cc95b54c82dda2c7839865228da89a
#
_entry.id   89cc95b54c82dda2c7839865228da89a
#
_cell.length_a   1.000
_cell.length_b   1.000
_cell.length_c   1.000
_cell.angle_alpha   90.00
_cell.angle_beta   90.00
_cell.angle_gamma   90.00
#
_symmetry.space_group_name_H-M   'P 1'
#
loop_
_entity.id
_entity.type
_entity.pdbx_description
1 polymer ?
#
loop_
_entity_poly.entity_id
_entity_poly.type
_entity_poly.pdbx_seq_one_letter_code
_entity_poly.pdbx_strand_id
1 'polypeptide(L)'
;HLAAQAGVRYSLENPDVYLNSNILGTFNVIKIANKVKVRHLIIGSSSSVYGANKKIPFQEIDKTDHQVSFYAATKKSTESLAHSYSSLWKLPITMLRFFTVYGPLGRPDMAYFKFTKKILDGKKIDIYNKGKMYRDYTYVDDIVDGIYKLLNKAPSLNLKRKFKNDSLSPVAPFRILNIGNTKKIYLLDFINTLEKELNKKIKRHYMPMQKGDVHSTLSDSSLLKRITGYNPKTNYKTGIKKFINWYLDYYN
;
A
#
# COMPACT_ATOMS: atom_id res chain seq x y z
N HIS A 1 -7.88 -10.72 -2.55
CA HIS A 1 -8.85 -9.60 -2.59
C HIS A 1 -8.10 -8.27 -2.56
N LEU A 2 -8.07 -7.59 -3.70
CA LEU A 2 -7.42 -6.28 -3.87
C LEU A 2 -8.43 -5.18 -4.21
N ALA A 3 -9.70 -5.53 -4.46
CA ALA A 3 -10.73 -4.56 -4.79
C ALA A 3 -11.05 -3.68 -3.58
N ALA A 4 -10.98 -2.37 -3.77
CA ALA A 4 -11.31 -1.37 -2.76
C ALA A 4 -11.43 0.02 -3.37
N GLN A 5 -12.16 0.91 -2.71
CA GLN A 5 -12.00 2.33 -2.96
C GLN A 5 -10.74 2.81 -2.21
N ALA A 6 -9.78 3.36 -2.93
CA ALA A 6 -8.54 3.84 -2.38
C ALA A 6 -8.39 5.37 -2.55
N GLY A 7 -7.48 5.97 -1.79
CA GLY A 7 -7.23 7.42 -1.82
C GLY A 7 -7.67 8.12 -0.55
N VAL A 8 -6.70 8.71 0.17
CA VAL A 8 -6.97 9.42 1.43
C VAL A 8 -7.88 10.64 1.19
N ARG A 9 -7.60 11.43 0.15
CA ARG A 9 -8.30 12.69 -0.11
C ARG A 9 -9.76 12.47 -0.48
N TYR A 10 -10.02 11.59 -1.43
CA TYR A 10 -11.38 11.29 -1.87
C TYR A 10 -12.25 10.72 -0.73
N SER A 11 -11.64 10.09 0.27
CA SER A 11 -12.38 9.62 1.46
C SER A 11 -12.93 10.73 2.36
N LEU A 12 -12.44 11.95 2.21
CA LEU A 12 -12.97 13.13 2.92
C LEU A 12 -14.19 13.72 2.21
N GLU A 13 -14.25 13.55 0.89
CA GLU A 13 -15.31 14.08 0.04
C GLU A 13 -16.49 13.09 -0.09
N ASN A 14 -16.20 11.80 -0.18
CA ASN A 14 -17.19 10.74 -0.43
C ASN A 14 -16.97 9.53 0.51
N PRO A 15 -17.24 9.64 1.81
CA PRO A 15 -16.98 8.57 2.79
C PRO A 15 -17.85 7.32 2.55
N ASP A 16 -19.08 7.47 2.08
CA ASP A 16 -20.01 6.35 1.88
C ASP A 16 -19.50 5.31 0.88
N VAL A 17 -18.81 5.76 -0.17
CA VAL A 17 -18.20 4.85 -1.15
C VAL A 17 -17.17 3.94 -0.48
N TYR A 18 -16.45 4.46 0.54
CA TYR A 18 -15.47 3.68 1.30
C TYR A 18 -16.12 2.70 2.27
N LEU A 19 -17.26 3.05 2.89
CA LEU A 19 -18.03 2.10 3.71
C LEU A 19 -18.51 0.93 2.84
N ASN A 20 -19.14 1.23 1.73
CA ASN A 20 -19.70 0.22 0.84
C ASN A 20 -18.61 -0.66 0.20
N SER A 21 -17.58 -0.06 -0.39
CA SER A 21 -16.54 -0.82 -1.11
C SER A 21 -15.57 -1.52 -0.15
N ASN A 22 -15.08 -0.82 0.88
CA ASN A 22 -14.02 -1.36 1.72
C ASN A 22 -14.57 -2.24 2.83
N ILE A 23 -15.56 -1.78 3.59
CA ILE A 23 -16.07 -2.54 4.73
C ILE A 23 -17.06 -3.61 4.27
N LEU A 24 -18.16 -3.21 3.65
CA LEU A 24 -19.20 -4.15 3.22
C LEU A 24 -18.69 -5.08 2.12
N GLY A 25 -17.95 -4.54 1.13
CA GLY A 25 -17.33 -5.34 0.07
C GLY A 25 -16.37 -6.39 0.61
N THR A 26 -15.44 -6.01 1.52
CA THR A 26 -14.52 -6.97 2.14
C THR A 26 -15.25 -8.01 2.99
N PHE A 27 -16.27 -7.59 3.76
CA PHE A 27 -17.12 -8.50 4.53
C PHE A 27 -17.76 -9.57 3.63
N ASN A 28 -18.32 -9.18 2.48
CA ASN A 28 -18.92 -10.12 1.53
C ASN A 28 -17.89 -11.10 0.96
N VAL A 29 -16.69 -10.63 0.63
CA VAL A 29 -15.59 -11.50 0.15
C VAL A 29 -15.19 -12.50 1.23
N ILE A 30 -15.05 -12.08 2.49
CA ILE A 30 -14.72 -12.98 3.60
C ILE A 30 -15.81 -14.04 3.79
N LYS A 31 -17.10 -13.66 3.73
CA LYS A 31 -18.23 -14.60 3.80
C LYS A 31 -18.16 -15.68 2.71
N ILE A 32 -17.93 -15.25 1.47
CA ILE A 32 -17.82 -16.17 0.33
C ILE A 32 -16.61 -17.08 0.51
N ALA A 33 -15.44 -16.52 0.83
CA ALA A 33 -14.21 -17.27 1.06
C ALA A 33 -14.38 -18.35 2.16
N ASN A 34 -15.10 -18.01 3.23
CA ASN A 34 -15.43 -18.95 4.30
C ASN A 34 -16.40 -20.03 3.83
N LYS A 35 -17.44 -19.67 3.06
CA LYS A 35 -18.41 -20.62 2.51
C LYS A 35 -17.76 -21.65 1.60
N VAL A 36 -16.84 -21.22 0.72
CA VAL A 36 -16.13 -22.11 -0.21
C VAL A 36 -14.85 -22.72 0.38
N LYS A 37 -14.56 -22.44 1.65
CA LYS A 37 -13.41 -22.97 2.40
C LYS A 37 -12.08 -22.80 1.68
N VAL A 38 -11.78 -21.57 1.24
CA VAL A 38 -10.50 -21.29 0.58
C VAL A 38 -9.32 -21.63 1.50
N ARG A 39 -8.25 -22.17 0.92
CA ARG A 39 -7.04 -22.56 1.66
C ARG A 39 -6.25 -21.36 2.23
N HIS A 40 -6.36 -20.21 1.59
CA HIS A 40 -5.71 -18.97 2.01
C HIS A 40 -6.43 -17.78 1.39
N LEU A 41 -6.85 -16.82 2.21
CA LEU A 41 -7.40 -15.55 1.76
C LEU A 41 -6.37 -14.45 2.03
N ILE A 42 -5.91 -13.76 0.98
CA ILE A 42 -4.99 -12.63 1.08
C ILE A 42 -5.78 -11.35 0.78
N ILE A 43 -5.77 -10.39 1.70
CA ILE A 43 -6.55 -9.15 1.61
C ILE A 43 -5.62 -7.93 1.63
N GLY A 44 -5.86 -7.00 0.71
CA GLY A 44 -5.15 -5.73 0.66
C GLY A 44 -5.59 -4.77 1.77
N SER A 45 -4.70 -4.51 2.76
CA SER A 45 -4.76 -3.39 3.69
C SER A 45 -3.92 -2.22 3.16
N SER A 46 -3.44 -1.34 4.01
CA SER A 46 -2.69 -0.14 3.63
C SER A 46 -1.75 0.30 4.74
N SER A 47 -0.61 0.89 4.38
CA SER A 47 0.26 1.60 5.32
C SER A 47 -0.42 2.81 5.99
N SER A 48 -1.52 3.30 5.43
CA SER A 48 -2.33 4.36 6.05
C SER A 48 -2.88 3.97 7.42
N VAL A 49 -3.02 2.67 7.73
CA VAL A 49 -3.46 2.19 9.04
C VAL A 49 -2.48 2.52 10.18
N TYR A 50 -1.23 2.84 9.87
CA TYR A 50 -0.29 3.31 10.89
C TYR A 50 -0.64 4.70 11.43
N GLY A 51 -1.45 5.47 10.72
CA GLY A 51 -2.07 6.71 11.19
C GLY A 51 -1.06 7.72 11.75
N ALA A 52 -1.26 8.10 13.02
CA ALA A 52 -0.45 9.10 13.72
C ALA A 52 0.93 8.60 14.20
N ASN A 53 1.34 7.36 13.89
CA ASN A 53 2.65 6.85 14.29
C ASN A 53 3.78 7.69 13.68
N LYS A 54 4.76 8.05 14.51
CA LYS A 54 5.94 8.83 14.13
C LYS A 54 7.19 7.98 13.95
N LYS A 55 7.26 6.80 14.62
CA LYS A 55 8.39 5.88 14.54
C LYS A 55 8.41 5.19 13.18
N ILE A 56 9.51 5.25 12.46
CA ILE A 56 9.77 4.54 11.20
C ILE A 56 11.10 3.79 11.29
N PRO A 57 11.27 2.65 10.60
CA PRO A 57 10.28 2.00 9.73
C PRO A 57 9.08 1.44 10.52
N PHE A 58 7.92 1.42 9.88
CA PHE A 58 6.71 0.83 10.45
C PHE A 58 6.82 -0.68 10.50
N GLN A 59 6.48 -1.27 11.65
CA GLN A 59 6.44 -2.71 11.88
C GLN A 59 5.00 -3.19 12.05
N GLU A 60 4.71 -4.44 11.68
CA GLU A 60 3.36 -5.00 11.73
C GLU A 60 2.76 -5.00 13.13
N ILE A 61 3.61 -5.07 14.17
CA ILE A 61 3.22 -5.06 15.59
C ILE A 61 3.01 -3.66 16.16
N ASP A 62 3.34 -2.60 15.41
CA ASP A 62 3.10 -1.24 15.88
C ASP A 62 1.60 -1.00 16.06
N LYS A 63 1.25 -0.27 17.12
CA LYS A 63 -0.15 0.11 17.39
C LYS A 63 -0.71 0.91 16.21
N THR A 64 -1.95 0.61 15.85
CA THR A 64 -2.67 1.26 14.75
C THR A 64 -4.03 1.75 15.21
N ASP A 65 -4.07 2.48 16.33
CA ASP A 65 -5.31 2.87 17.02
C ASP A 65 -5.74 4.30 16.67
N HIS A 66 -4.84 5.14 16.12
CA HIS A 66 -5.09 6.55 15.84
C HIS A 66 -5.08 6.84 14.34
N GLN A 67 -6.22 6.56 13.69
CA GLN A 67 -6.38 6.79 12.26
C GLN A 67 -6.50 8.30 11.95
N VAL A 68 -5.80 8.77 10.91
CA VAL A 68 -5.79 10.19 10.51
C VAL A 68 -6.58 10.46 9.22
N SER A 69 -7.24 9.44 8.68
CA SER A 69 -8.14 9.57 7.53
C SER A 69 -9.24 8.53 7.57
N PHE A 70 -10.37 8.83 6.93
CA PHE A 70 -11.49 7.90 6.83
C PHE A 70 -11.11 6.63 6.06
N TYR A 71 -10.33 6.76 4.96
CA TYR A 71 -9.76 5.62 4.25
C TYR A 71 -8.95 4.70 5.19
N ALA A 72 -8.08 5.26 6.03
CA ALA A 72 -7.30 4.48 6.97
C ALA A 72 -8.20 3.74 7.98
N ALA A 73 -9.24 4.41 8.47
CA ALA A 73 -10.22 3.80 9.38
C ALA A 73 -10.93 2.61 8.72
N THR A 74 -11.40 2.74 7.47
CA THR A 74 -12.03 1.61 6.77
C THR A 74 -11.07 0.45 6.55
N LYS A 75 -9.80 0.70 6.21
CA LYS A 75 -8.80 -0.36 6.07
C LYS A 75 -8.48 -1.03 7.40
N LYS A 76 -8.39 -0.27 8.49
CA LYS A 76 -8.19 -0.84 9.83
C LYS A 76 -9.40 -1.68 10.27
N SER A 77 -10.62 -1.23 9.98
CA SER A 77 -11.84 -2.00 10.24
C SER A 77 -11.83 -3.36 9.53
N THR A 78 -11.34 -3.41 8.27
CA THR A 78 -11.23 -4.69 7.55
C THR A 78 -10.20 -5.64 8.17
N GLU A 79 -9.11 -5.15 8.78
CA GLU A 79 -8.17 -6.00 9.53
C GLU A 79 -8.86 -6.65 10.73
N SER A 80 -9.68 -5.88 11.47
CA SER A 80 -10.41 -6.39 12.64
C SER A 80 -11.50 -7.39 12.25
N LEU A 81 -12.28 -7.10 11.20
CA LEU A 81 -13.28 -8.02 10.64
C LEU A 81 -12.63 -9.34 10.19
N ALA A 82 -11.54 -9.26 9.45
CA ALA A 82 -10.82 -10.43 8.96
C ALA A 82 -10.26 -11.28 10.11
N HIS A 83 -9.71 -10.64 11.16
CA HIS A 83 -9.24 -11.36 12.34
C HIS A 83 -10.37 -12.09 13.06
N SER A 84 -11.54 -11.45 13.26
CA SER A 84 -12.67 -12.08 13.94
C SER A 84 -13.18 -13.31 13.19
N TYR A 85 -13.31 -13.22 11.84
CA TYR A 85 -13.68 -14.36 11.01
C TYR A 85 -12.64 -15.48 11.06
N SER A 86 -11.36 -15.13 10.97
CA SER A 86 -10.28 -16.11 11.11
C SER A 86 -10.32 -16.82 12.46
N SER A 87 -10.61 -16.08 13.55
CA SER A 87 -10.72 -16.67 14.88
C SER A 87 -11.91 -17.62 15.02
N LEU A 88 -13.10 -17.20 14.56
CA LEU A 88 -14.35 -17.96 14.74
C LEU A 88 -14.43 -19.18 13.81
N TRP A 89 -14.10 -19.02 12.54
CA TRP A 89 -14.27 -20.05 11.51
C TRP A 89 -12.96 -20.67 11.02
N LYS A 90 -11.83 -20.32 11.66
CA LYS A 90 -10.51 -20.87 11.33
C LYS A 90 -10.10 -20.66 9.86
N LEU A 91 -10.66 -19.63 9.21
CA LEU A 91 -10.29 -19.23 7.86
C LEU A 91 -8.86 -18.65 7.85
N PRO A 92 -7.91 -19.24 7.10
CA PRO A 92 -6.55 -18.70 7.03
C PRO A 92 -6.53 -17.37 6.27
N ILE A 93 -6.16 -16.28 6.96
CA ILE A 93 -6.15 -14.94 6.36
C ILE A 93 -4.80 -14.25 6.56
N THR A 94 -4.29 -13.66 5.49
CA THR A 94 -3.19 -12.70 5.56
C THR A 94 -3.64 -11.32 5.08
N MET A 95 -3.44 -10.30 5.92
CA MET A 95 -3.63 -8.90 5.56
C MET A 95 -2.30 -8.33 5.07
N LEU A 96 -2.29 -7.71 3.88
CA LEU A 96 -1.11 -7.05 3.33
C LEU A 96 -1.23 -5.53 3.45
N ARG A 97 -0.39 -4.89 4.25
CA ARG A 97 -0.27 -3.44 4.34
C ARG A 97 0.62 -2.93 3.21
N PHE A 98 -0.01 -2.51 2.11
CA PHE A 98 0.69 -1.92 0.97
C PHE A 98 1.26 -0.55 1.31
N PHE A 99 2.52 -0.32 0.94
CA PHE A 99 3.12 1.00 0.87
C PHE A 99 2.85 1.63 -0.51
N THR A 100 3.63 2.61 -0.95
CA THR A 100 3.32 3.31 -2.19
C THR A 100 3.71 2.47 -3.40
N VAL A 101 2.74 1.80 -4.01
CA VAL A 101 2.94 1.04 -5.25
C VAL A 101 2.90 1.99 -6.44
N TYR A 102 3.80 1.80 -7.41
CA TYR A 102 3.85 2.56 -8.65
C TYR A 102 4.24 1.65 -9.83
N GLY A 103 3.91 2.06 -11.05
CA GLY A 103 4.25 1.31 -12.27
C GLY A 103 3.15 1.39 -13.33
N PRO A 104 3.31 0.65 -14.44
CA PRO A 104 2.28 0.50 -15.46
C PRO A 104 0.90 0.12 -14.90
N LEU A 105 -0.17 0.51 -15.58
CA LEU A 105 -1.56 0.30 -15.18
C LEU A 105 -1.90 0.91 -13.81
N GLY A 106 -1.09 1.86 -13.34
CA GLY A 106 -1.30 2.55 -12.08
C GLY A 106 -2.53 3.46 -12.10
N ARG A 107 -3.08 3.72 -10.91
CA ARG A 107 -4.27 4.56 -10.77
C ARG A 107 -3.98 6.01 -11.18
N PRO A 108 -4.86 6.65 -11.99
CA PRO A 108 -4.68 8.01 -12.46
C PRO A 108 -4.68 9.08 -11.36
N ASP A 109 -5.23 8.80 -10.19
CA ASP A 109 -5.25 9.70 -9.04
C ASP A 109 -3.94 9.74 -8.24
N MET A 110 -3.00 8.83 -8.50
CA MET A 110 -1.69 8.80 -7.85
C MET A 110 -0.79 9.95 -8.30
N ALA A 111 0.06 10.42 -7.38
CA ALA A 111 0.92 11.58 -7.61
C ALA A 111 1.80 11.44 -8.87
N TYR A 112 2.47 10.30 -9.04
CA TYR A 112 3.34 10.06 -10.18
C TYR A 112 2.60 10.12 -11.52
N PHE A 113 1.37 9.61 -11.56
CA PHE A 113 0.52 9.65 -12.74
C PHE A 113 0.08 11.09 -13.07
N LYS A 114 -0.43 11.81 -12.05
CA LYS A 114 -0.82 13.23 -12.18
C LYS A 114 0.34 14.11 -12.59
N PHE A 115 1.54 13.88 -12.04
CA PHE A 115 2.73 14.61 -12.40
C PHE A 115 3.10 14.38 -13.87
N THR A 116 3.16 13.12 -14.31
CA THR A 116 3.44 12.77 -15.70
C THR A 116 2.49 13.46 -16.66
N LYS A 117 1.16 13.37 -16.41
CA LYS A 117 0.17 14.07 -17.23
C LYS A 117 0.40 15.57 -17.28
N LYS A 118 0.56 16.22 -16.11
CA LYS A 118 0.80 17.68 -16.04
C LYS A 118 2.11 18.11 -16.71
N ILE A 119 3.17 17.29 -16.64
CA ILE A 119 4.44 17.55 -17.33
C ILE A 119 4.23 17.52 -18.84
N LEU A 120 3.55 16.50 -19.36
CA LEU A 120 3.27 16.36 -20.78
C LEU A 120 2.40 17.50 -21.30
N ASP A 121 1.40 17.93 -20.52
CA ASP A 121 0.51 19.05 -20.81
C ASP A 121 1.19 20.44 -20.64
N GLY A 122 2.45 20.52 -20.22
CA GLY A 122 3.14 21.79 -19.92
C GLY A 122 2.58 22.58 -18.73
N LYS A 123 1.75 21.91 -17.89
CA LYS A 123 1.10 22.50 -16.72
C LYS A 123 1.98 22.43 -15.48
N LYS A 124 1.78 23.37 -14.53
CA LYS A 124 2.46 23.35 -13.23
C LYS A 124 1.97 22.17 -12.37
N ILE A 125 2.88 21.59 -11.57
CA ILE A 125 2.53 20.62 -10.53
C ILE A 125 2.51 21.27 -9.15
N ASP A 126 1.56 20.83 -8.32
CA ASP A 126 1.49 21.21 -6.91
C ASP A 126 2.33 20.26 -6.07
N ILE A 127 3.34 20.80 -5.41
CA ILE A 127 4.28 20.04 -4.58
C ILE A 127 4.01 20.38 -3.12
N TYR A 128 3.27 19.49 -2.45
CA TYR A 128 2.88 19.69 -1.06
C TYR A 128 4.06 19.56 -0.10
N ASN A 129 3.90 20.18 1.09
CA ASN A 129 4.94 20.27 2.11
C ASN A 129 6.29 20.78 1.56
N LYS A 130 6.26 21.68 0.58
CA LYS A 130 7.45 22.20 -0.11
C LYS A 130 8.37 21.07 -0.65
N GLY A 131 7.81 19.89 -0.94
CA GLY A 131 8.55 18.71 -1.38
C GLY A 131 9.30 17.95 -0.28
N LYS A 132 9.25 18.40 0.97
CA LYS A 132 9.94 17.76 2.11
C LYS A 132 9.18 16.50 2.58
N MET A 133 9.08 15.52 1.68
CA MET A 133 8.36 14.28 1.91
C MET A 133 9.17 13.09 1.40
N TYR A 134 9.07 11.98 2.13
CA TYR A 134 9.68 10.72 1.74
C TYR A 134 8.62 9.65 1.62
N ARG A 135 8.78 8.74 0.65
CA ARG A 135 7.90 7.58 0.49
C ARG A 135 8.71 6.31 0.23
N ASP A 136 8.16 5.22 0.68
CA ASP A 136 8.57 3.88 0.27
C ASP A 136 7.85 3.56 -1.04
N TYR A 137 8.55 3.79 -2.17
CA TYR A 137 8.01 3.44 -3.49
C TYR A 137 8.42 2.03 -3.87
N THR A 138 7.45 1.20 -4.18
CA THR A 138 7.67 -0.18 -4.61
C THR A 138 7.08 -0.40 -6.00
N TYR A 139 7.89 -0.94 -6.91
CA TYR A 139 7.47 -1.22 -8.27
C TYR A 139 6.43 -2.36 -8.29
N VAL A 140 5.44 -2.26 -9.18
CA VAL A 140 4.27 -3.16 -9.20
C VAL A 140 4.66 -4.63 -9.36
N ASP A 141 5.65 -4.96 -10.21
CA ASP A 141 6.07 -6.35 -10.41
C ASP A 141 6.70 -6.94 -9.15
N ASP A 142 7.46 -6.14 -8.38
CA ASP A 142 8.00 -6.59 -7.09
C ASP A 142 6.88 -6.89 -6.09
N ILE A 143 5.79 -6.12 -6.12
CA ILE A 143 4.59 -6.36 -5.29
C ILE A 143 3.90 -7.66 -5.71
N VAL A 144 3.73 -7.86 -7.02
CA VAL A 144 3.09 -9.08 -7.56
C VAL A 144 3.91 -10.32 -7.20
N ASP A 145 5.25 -10.26 -7.33
CA ASP A 145 6.15 -11.35 -6.89
C ASP A 145 5.97 -11.67 -5.39
N GLY A 146 5.87 -10.63 -4.55
CA GLY A 146 5.63 -10.80 -3.12
C GLY A 146 4.30 -11.49 -2.79
N ILE A 147 3.23 -11.10 -3.47
CA ILE A 147 1.90 -11.72 -3.32
C ILE A 147 1.95 -13.18 -3.81
N TYR A 148 2.56 -13.43 -4.97
CA TYR A 148 2.68 -14.76 -5.55
C TYR A 148 3.41 -15.73 -4.61
N LYS A 149 4.55 -15.31 -4.08
CA LYS A 149 5.32 -16.10 -3.11
C LYS A 149 4.55 -16.40 -1.81
N LEU A 150 3.58 -15.56 -1.48
CA LEU A 150 2.77 -15.70 -0.27
C LEU A 150 1.64 -16.72 -0.43
N LEU A 151 1.20 -17.06 -1.65
CA LEU A 151 0.03 -17.93 -1.90
C LEU A 151 0.07 -19.23 -1.10
N ASN A 152 1.24 -19.87 -1.03
CA ASN A 152 1.44 -21.15 -0.33
C ASN A 152 1.97 -20.98 1.12
N LYS A 153 1.83 -19.80 1.72
CA LYS A 153 2.31 -19.47 3.07
C LYS A 153 1.16 -19.08 4.02
N ALA A 154 0.04 -19.80 3.92
CA ALA A 154 -1.12 -19.57 4.76
C ALA A 154 -0.76 -19.62 6.25
N PRO A 155 -1.26 -18.68 7.08
CA PRO A 155 -1.10 -18.77 8.52
C PRO A 155 -1.90 -19.95 9.06
N SER A 156 -1.40 -20.57 10.15
CA SER A 156 -2.04 -21.70 10.81
C SER A 156 -1.89 -21.57 12.33
N LEU A 157 -2.85 -22.08 13.09
CA LEU A 157 -2.78 -22.16 14.55
C LEU A 157 -1.62 -23.05 15.05
N ASN A 158 -1.21 -24.03 14.24
CA ASN A 158 -0.11 -24.92 14.57
C ASN A 158 1.27 -24.27 14.32
N LEU A 159 1.31 -23.10 13.67
CA LEU A 159 2.54 -22.35 13.49
C LEU A 159 2.93 -21.67 14.81
N LYS A 160 4.12 -21.96 15.28
CA LYS A 160 4.73 -21.17 16.37
C LYS A 160 5.29 -19.87 15.81
N ARG A 161 5.23 -18.80 16.60
CA ARG A 161 5.94 -17.55 16.27
C ARG A 161 7.44 -17.84 16.21
N LYS A 162 8.00 -17.82 15.00
CA LYS A 162 9.43 -18.14 14.77
C LYS A 162 10.35 -16.94 14.85
N PHE A 163 9.77 -15.74 14.78
CA PHE A 163 10.54 -14.51 14.65
C PHE A 163 10.15 -13.52 15.74
N LYS A 164 11.13 -12.74 16.21
CA LYS A 164 10.86 -11.54 17.00
C LYS A 164 9.95 -10.61 16.17
N ASN A 165 8.91 -10.07 16.79
CA ASN A 165 7.93 -9.19 16.14
C ASN A 165 7.07 -9.89 15.04
N ASP A 166 6.87 -11.21 15.11
CA ASP A 166 5.93 -11.91 14.24
C ASP A 166 4.49 -11.48 14.58
N SER A 167 3.76 -11.02 13.58
CA SER A 167 2.37 -10.60 13.67
C SER A 167 1.36 -11.76 13.64
N LEU A 168 1.82 -13.02 13.69
CA LEU A 168 0.95 -14.19 13.76
C LEU A 168 0.07 -14.11 14.99
N SER A 169 -1.25 -14.20 14.80
CA SER A 169 -2.20 -14.21 15.90
C SER A 169 -2.02 -15.45 16.79
N PRO A 170 -2.11 -15.31 18.12
CA PRO A 170 -2.04 -16.45 19.04
C PRO A 170 -3.35 -17.29 19.06
N VAL A 171 -4.46 -16.73 18.52
CA VAL A 171 -5.80 -17.33 18.64
C VAL A 171 -6.49 -17.63 17.31
N ALA A 172 -5.87 -17.20 16.19
CA ALA A 172 -6.45 -17.31 14.85
C ALA A 172 -5.38 -17.66 13.81
N PRO A 173 -5.72 -18.39 12.73
CA PRO A 173 -4.83 -18.54 11.57
C PRO A 173 -4.79 -17.23 10.76
N PHE A 174 -4.26 -16.18 11.40
CA PHE A 174 -4.28 -14.80 10.90
C PHE A 174 -2.90 -14.16 11.04
N ARG A 175 -2.49 -13.42 10.03
CA ARG A 175 -1.24 -12.67 10.01
C ARG A 175 -1.40 -11.34 9.29
N ILE A 176 -0.70 -10.32 9.74
CA ILE A 176 -0.53 -9.04 9.04
C ILE A 176 0.90 -8.98 8.52
N LEU A 177 1.10 -8.49 7.30
CA LEU A 177 2.43 -8.33 6.71
C LEU A 177 2.53 -6.97 6.02
N ASN A 178 3.65 -6.30 6.20
CA ASN A 178 4.02 -5.16 5.38
C ASN A 178 4.56 -5.64 4.02
N ILE A 179 4.19 -4.94 2.96
CA ILE A 179 4.75 -5.14 1.64
C ILE A 179 5.20 -3.80 1.06
N GLY A 180 6.51 -3.63 0.96
CA GLY A 180 7.19 -2.41 0.52
C GLY A 180 8.63 -2.67 0.16
N ASN A 181 9.33 -1.64 -0.34
CA ASN A 181 10.72 -1.74 -0.79
C ASN A 181 11.74 -1.51 0.33
N THR A 182 11.28 -1.02 1.49
CA THR A 182 12.16 -0.69 2.64
C THR A 182 13.22 0.37 2.29
N LYS A 183 12.96 1.19 1.26
CA LYS A 183 13.85 2.27 0.81
C LYS A 183 13.13 3.60 0.84
N LYS A 184 13.76 4.57 1.45
CA LYS A 184 13.26 5.93 1.60
C LYS A 184 13.65 6.75 0.36
N ILE A 185 12.65 7.17 -0.43
CA ILE A 185 12.86 7.97 -1.64
C ILE A 185 12.28 9.36 -1.42
N TYR A 186 13.09 10.38 -1.66
CA TYR A 186 12.70 11.78 -1.54
C TYR A 186 11.78 12.16 -2.70
N LEU A 187 10.70 12.89 -2.41
CA LEU A 187 9.71 13.25 -3.42
C LEU A 187 10.30 14.05 -4.58
N LEU A 188 11.22 14.98 -4.28
CA LEU A 188 11.86 15.79 -5.33
C LEU A 188 12.78 14.97 -6.22
N ASP A 189 13.47 13.94 -5.69
CA ASP A 189 14.28 13.04 -6.50
C ASP A 189 13.42 12.19 -7.44
N PHE A 190 12.24 11.80 -6.96
CA PHE A 190 11.25 11.10 -7.78
C PHE A 190 10.76 12.01 -8.93
N ILE A 191 10.42 13.27 -8.64
CA ILE A 191 10.00 14.27 -9.64
C ILE A 191 11.12 14.56 -10.63
N ASN A 192 12.36 14.76 -10.16
CA ASN A 192 13.53 15.00 -11.03
C ASN A 192 13.75 13.82 -12.01
N THR A 193 13.48 12.60 -11.54
CA THR A 193 13.57 11.42 -12.41
C THR A 193 12.48 11.42 -13.48
N LEU A 194 11.24 11.81 -13.15
CA LEU A 194 10.17 11.98 -14.14
C LEU A 194 10.53 13.04 -15.20
N GLU A 195 11.06 14.20 -14.79
CA GLU A 195 11.52 15.25 -15.71
C GLU A 195 12.58 14.71 -16.68
N LYS A 196 13.55 13.96 -16.14
CA LYS A 196 14.63 13.38 -16.94
C LYS A 196 14.11 12.38 -17.97
N GLU A 197 13.25 11.44 -17.55
CA GLU A 197 12.73 10.39 -18.44
C GLU A 197 11.75 10.96 -19.49
N LEU A 198 11.06 12.06 -19.20
CA LEU A 198 10.17 12.74 -20.14
C LEU A 198 10.89 13.78 -21.01
N ASN A 199 12.17 14.05 -20.73
CA ASN A 199 12.94 15.14 -21.35
C ASN A 199 12.19 16.48 -21.36
N LYS A 200 11.48 16.79 -20.27
CA LYS A 200 10.68 18.00 -20.10
C LYS A 200 10.87 18.59 -18.70
N LYS A 201 11.10 19.90 -18.62
CA LYS A 201 11.13 20.62 -17.34
C LYS A 201 9.72 20.92 -16.86
N ILE A 202 9.51 20.82 -15.55
CA ILE A 202 8.23 21.06 -14.92
C ILE A 202 8.18 22.41 -14.21
N LYS A 203 7.06 23.09 -14.32
CA LYS A 203 6.77 24.28 -13.50
C LYS A 203 6.28 23.82 -12.12
N ARG A 204 7.02 24.14 -11.06
CA ARG A 204 6.77 23.71 -9.69
C ARG A 204 6.03 24.79 -8.91
N HIS A 205 4.92 24.40 -8.30
CA HIS A 205 4.18 25.22 -7.37
C HIS A 205 4.22 24.58 -5.98
N TYR A 206 4.92 25.23 -5.05
CA TYR A 206 5.12 24.70 -3.70
C TYR A 206 3.96 25.07 -2.78
N MET A 207 3.34 24.06 -2.18
CA MET A 207 2.17 24.18 -1.32
C MET A 207 2.49 23.77 0.13
N PRO A 208 1.72 24.26 1.14
CA PRO A 208 1.79 23.73 2.49
C PRO A 208 1.38 22.25 2.53
N MET A 209 1.59 21.60 3.67
CA MET A 209 1.18 20.23 3.88
C MET A 209 -0.35 20.11 3.89
N GLN A 210 -0.88 19.08 3.27
CA GLN A 210 -2.32 18.80 3.24
C GLN A 210 -2.77 18.03 4.49
N LYS A 211 -4.04 18.23 4.87
CA LYS A 211 -4.69 17.44 5.94
C LYS A 211 -4.70 15.95 5.56
N GLY A 212 -4.40 15.10 6.52
CA GLY A 212 -4.37 13.66 6.33
C GLY A 212 -3.11 13.10 5.66
N ASP A 213 -2.20 13.94 5.15
CA ASP A 213 -0.91 13.50 4.65
C ASP A 213 0.10 13.29 5.79
N VAL A 214 1.04 12.36 5.58
CA VAL A 214 2.14 12.07 6.51
C VAL A 214 3.48 12.48 5.89
N HIS A 215 4.42 12.94 6.71
CA HIS A 215 5.75 13.37 6.25
C HIS A 215 6.54 12.25 5.59
N SER A 216 6.48 11.06 6.16
CA SER A 216 7.34 9.94 5.76
C SER A 216 6.62 8.63 5.94
N THR A 217 6.77 7.73 4.97
CA THR A 217 6.39 6.32 5.11
C THR A 217 7.57 5.44 4.73
N LEU A 218 7.86 4.46 5.59
CA LEU A 218 8.92 3.48 5.36
C LEU A 218 8.48 2.14 5.94
N SER A 219 8.48 1.09 5.13
CA SER A 219 8.13 -0.25 5.57
C SER A 219 9.33 -0.93 6.26
N ASP A 220 9.02 -1.74 7.28
CA ASP A 220 9.83 -2.89 7.61
C ASP A 220 9.16 -4.12 6.99
N SER A 221 9.67 -4.60 5.85
CA SER A 221 9.16 -5.80 5.16
C SER A 221 9.98 -7.05 5.50
N SER A 222 10.77 -7.01 6.58
CA SER A 222 11.66 -8.11 6.99
C SER A 222 10.90 -9.38 7.35
N LEU A 223 9.70 -9.26 7.93
CA LEU A 223 8.86 -10.41 8.24
C LEU A 223 8.39 -11.11 6.96
N LEU A 224 7.89 -10.38 5.97
CA LEU A 224 7.52 -10.93 4.66
C LEU A 224 8.71 -11.60 3.98
N LYS A 225 9.89 -10.95 4.01
CA LYS A 225 11.14 -11.53 3.46
C LYS A 225 11.49 -12.86 4.12
N ARG A 226 11.39 -12.95 5.44
CA ARG A 226 11.70 -14.19 6.19
C ARG A 226 10.73 -15.34 5.88
N ILE A 227 9.46 -15.02 5.65
CA ILE A 227 8.43 -16.02 5.37
C ILE A 227 8.48 -16.52 3.92
N THR A 228 8.79 -15.63 2.97
CA THR A 228 8.58 -15.89 1.53
C THR A 228 9.84 -15.79 0.69
N GLY A 229 10.92 -15.22 1.21
CA GLY A 229 12.08 -14.82 0.40
C GLY A 229 11.82 -13.55 -0.43
N TYR A 230 10.77 -12.78 -0.13
CA TYR A 230 10.48 -11.51 -0.79
C TYR A 230 11.70 -10.58 -0.77
N ASN A 231 12.08 -10.09 -1.93
CA ASN A 231 13.21 -9.19 -2.07
C ASN A 231 12.99 -8.27 -3.28
N PRO A 232 12.41 -7.08 -3.09
CA PRO A 232 12.17 -6.14 -4.18
C PRO A 232 13.48 -5.68 -4.79
N LYS A 233 13.65 -5.83 -6.10
CA LYS A 233 14.90 -5.59 -6.82
C LYS A 233 14.86 -4.36 -7.70
N THR A 234 13.67 -3.89 -8.06
CA THR A 234 13.52 -2.81 -9.03
C THR A 234 13.98 -1.47 -8.43
N ASN A 235 15.01 -0.89 -9.02
CA ASN A 235 15.41 0.47 -8.69
C ASN A 235 14.30 1.44 -9.13
N TYR A 236 14.01 2.46 -8.30
CA TYR A 236 12.91 3.39 -8.60
C TYR A 236 13.11 4.16 -9.92
N LYS A 237 14.33 4.47 -10.32
CA LYS A 237 14.63 5.12 -11.60
C LYS A 237 14.25 4.21 -12.78
N THR A 238 14.64 2.93 -12.71
CA THR A 238 14.25 1.92 -13.70
C THR A 238 12.74 1.73 -13.75
N GLY A 239 12.08 1.67 -12.59
CA GLY A 239 10.62 1.54 -12.51
C GLY A 239 9.89 2.75 -13.09
N ILE A 240 10.40 3.98 -12.85
CA ILE A 240 9.86 5.21 -13.48
C ILE A 240 9.99 5.15 -14.98
N LYS A 241 11.15 4.75 -15.51
CA LYS A 241 11.36 4.60 -16.96
C LYS A 241 10.35 3.63 -17.57
N LYS A 242 10.16 2.45 -16.96
CA LYS A 242 9.14 1.48 -17.41
C LYS A 242 7.73 2.05 -17.38
N PHE A 243 7.37 2.81 -16.31
CA PHE A 243 6.08 3.47 -16.20
C PHE A 243 5.89 4.53 -17.30
N ILE A 244 6.90 5.37 -17.56
CA ILE A 244 6.83 6.42 -18.59
C ILE A 244 6.69 5.79 -19.98
N ASN A 245 7.47 4.75 -20.32
CA ASN A 245 7.35 4.07 -21.60
C ASN A 245 5.93 3.53 -21.80
N TRP A 246 5.39 2.83 -20.81
CA TRP A 246 4.00 2.36 -20.84
C TRP A 246 3.00 3.51 -20.98
N TYR A 247 3.21 4.62 -20.24
CA TYR A 247 2.29 5.75 -20.26
C TYR A 247 2.23 6.41 -21.64
N LEU A 248 3.37 6.62 -22.27
CA LEU A 248 3.46 7.20 -23.62
C LEU A 248 2.86 6.27 -24.69
N ASP A 249 3.10 4.97 -24.58
CA ASP A 249 2.56 3.97 -25.50
C ASP A 249 1.02 3.84 -25.39
N TYR A 250 0.49 3.96 -24.16
CA TYR A 250 -0.93 3.78 -23.90
C TYR A 250 -1.79 5.03 -24.15
N TYR A 251 -1.22 6.24 -23.98
CA TYR A 251 -1.95 7.51 -24.06
C TYR A 251 -1.58 8.37 -25.27
N ASN A 252 -0.65 7.97 -26.12
CA ASN A 252 -0.37 8.52 -27.45
C ASN A 252 -0.88 7.56 -28.52
#